data_1d9adf853afd4b13726445a9fe61a719
#
_entry.id   1d9adf853afd4b13726445a9fe61a719
#
_cell.length_a   1.000
_cell.length_b   1.000
_cell.length_c   1.000
_cell.angle_alpha   90.00
_cell.angle_beta   90.00
_cell.angle_gamma   90.00
#
_symmetry.space_group_name_H-M   'P 1'
#
loop_
_entity.id
_entity.type
_entity.pdbx_description
1 polymer ?
#
loop_
_entity_poly.entity_id
_entity_poly.type
_entity_poly.pdbx_seq_one_letter_code
_entity_poly.pdbx_strand_id
1 'polypeptide(L)'
;ETADLKVMANADTPDAAKAAREFGAMGIGLCRTERMFNAVDRLPIVIDMILANNEADRKEALNRLLPIQRDDFIALFKEMAPNPVTVRLLDPPMHEFLPTEHDLLEQIKTLKIYRDVVRGRQTALATLDHTVALPEAFAELSEEHVNDALTHKERMLRKVRELQEVNPMLGHRGVRLGITYPEIYEMQIRAVLEAAAACAADGADVHPEIMVPQVIT
;
A
#
# COMPACT_ATOMS: atom_id res chain seq x y z
N GLU A 1 -1.97 41.45 -11.49
CA GLU A 1 -2.38 40.71 -12.41
C GLU A 1 -3.65 39.94 -12.16
N THR A 2 -4.37 39.66 -13.17
CA THR A 2 -5.81 39.51 -13.20
C THR A 2 -6.19 38.06 -13.58
N ALA A 3 -5.78 37.08 -12.80
CA ALA A 3 -6.31 35.74 -12.98
C ALA A 3 -7.38 35.44 -11.90
N ASP A 4 -8.64 35.37 -12.29
CA ASP A 4 -9.75 34.97 -11.42
C ASP A 4 -9.68 33.46 -11.03
N LEU A 5 -8.77 32.70 -11.68
CA LEU A 5 -8.57 31.26 -11.43
C LEU A 5 -7.52 31.02 -10.36
N LYS A 6 -7.86 30.14 -9.40
CA LYS A 6 -6.95 29.68 -8.37
C LYS A 6 -6.03 28.59 -8.94
N VAL A 7 -4.72 28.69 -8.62
CA VAL A 7 -3.77 27.63 -8.98
C VAL A 7 -3.76 26.59 -7.87
N MET A 8 -4.07 25.35 -8.23
CA MET A 8 -4.05 24.19 -7.34
C MET A 8 -2.89 23.28 -7.71
N ALA A 9 -2.19 22.74 -6.71
CA ALA A 9 -1.06 21.84 -6.93
C ALA A 9 -1.45 20.39 -6.80
N ASN A 10 -0.60 19.48 -7.30
CA ASN A 10 -0.62 18.07 -6.98
C ASN A 10 0.42 17.80 -5.88
N ALA A 11 0.00 17.35 -4.72
CA ALA A 11 0.90 16.98 -3.63
C ALA A 11 0.33 15.80 -2.84
N ASP A 12 1.20 14.83 -2.54
CA ASP A 12 0.83 13.57 -1.90
C ASP A 12 1.51 13.43 -0.51
N THR A 13 2.37 14.39 -0.14
CA THR A 13 3.10 14.42 1.14
C THR A 13 3.08 15.83 1.73
N PRO A 14 3.24 15.97 3.07
CA PRO A 14 3.32 17.28 3.71
C PRO A 14 4.44 18.17 3.16
N ASP A 15 5.62 17.61 2.88
CA ASP A 15 6.75 18.37 2.31
C ASP A 15 6.44 18.90 0.90
N ALA A 16 5.78 18.08 0.06
CA ALA A 16 5.34 18.52 -1.26
C ALA A 16 4.26 19.61 -1.18
N ALA A 17 3.35 19.49 -0.19
CA ALA A 17 2.31 20.49 0.07
C ALA A 17 2.91 21.82 0.53
N LYS A 18 3.90 21.76 1.42
CA LYS A 18 4.66 22.94 1.88
C LYS A 18 5.35 23.64 0.70
N ALA A 19 6.08 22.90 -0.12
CA ALA A 19 6.72 23.46 -1.31
C ALA A 19 5.70 24.08 -2.28
N ALA A 20 4.57 23.39 -2.52
CA ALA A 20 3.51 23.91 -3.37
C ALA A 20 2.96 25.25 -2.84
N ARG A 21 2.75 25.36 -1.53
CA ARG A 21 2.30 26.60 -0.87
C ARG A 21 3.33 27.72 -0.98
N GLU A 22 4.61 27.42 -0.79
CA GLU A 22 5.70 28.39 -0.95
C GLU A 22 5.78 28.93 -2.38
N PHE A 23 5.45 28.12 -3.39
CA PHE A 23 5.33 28.53 -4.79
C PHE A 23 3.99 29.21 -5.14
N GLY A 24 3.12 29.41 -4.16
CA GLY A 24 1.89 30.18 -4.33
C GLY A 24 0.66 29.34 -4.72
N ALA A 25 0.68 28.03 -4.53
CA ALA A 25 -0.51 27.21 -4.71
C ALA A 25 -1.58 27.58 -3.67
N MET A 26 -2.83 27.68 -4.11
CA MET A 26 -3.99 28.06 -3.31
C MET A 26 -4.80 26.83 -2.83
N GLY A 27 -4.20 25.67 -2.87
CA GLY A 27 -4.75 24.40 -2.42
C GLY A 27 -4.10 23.22 -3.13
N ILE A 28 -4.49 22.01 -2.69
CA ILE A 28 -4.12 20.75 -3.35
C ILE A 28 -5.33 20.27 -4.16
N GLY A 29 -5.20 20.32 -5.48
CA GLY A 29 -6.23 19.85 -6.41
C GLY A 29 -6.24 18.34 -6.60
N LEU A 30 -5.14 17.66 -6.23
CA LEU A 30 -5.05 16.21 -6.23
C LEU A 30 -4.01 15.72 -5.22
N CYS A 31 -4.49 14.99 -4.22
CA CYS A 31 -3.69 14.13 -3.36
C CYS A 31 -4.03 12.67 -3.68
N ARG A 32 -3.01 11.89 -4.07
CA ARG A 32 -3.14 10.48 -4.50
C ARG A 32 -2.83 9.56 -3.34
N THR A 33 -3.84 8.90 -2.79
CA THR A 33 -3.70 8.02 -1.62
C THR A 33 -2.87 6.77 -1.87
N GLU A 34 -2.81 6.30 -3.13
CA GLU A 34 -1.95 5.18 -3.51
C GLU A 34 -0.46 5.42 -3.26
N ARG A 35 -0.01 6.66 -3.34
CA ARG A 35 1.39 7.00 -3.04
C ARG A 35 1.72 6.87 -1.55
N MET A 36 0.74 7.13 -0.70
CA MET A 36 0.88 6.91 0.74
C MET A 36 1.02 5.42 1.07
N PHE A 37 0.41 4.53 0.29
CA PHE A 37 0.46 3.07 0.49
C PHE A 37 1.78 2.42 0.08
N ASN A 38 2.56 3.07 -0.81
CA ASN A 38 3.83 2.52 -1.31
C ASN A 38 5.02 2.71 -0.35
N ALA A 39 4.84 3.32 0.80
CA ALA A 39 5.91 3.44 1.80
C ALA A 39 6.27 2.06 2.37
N VAL A 40 7.57 1.86 2.65
CA VAL A 40 8.15 0.54 3.01
C VAL A 40 7.51 -0.06 4.27
N ASP A 41 7.14 0.78 5.22
CA ASP A 41 6.50 0.41 6.48
C ASP A 41 5.03 0.00 6.34
N ARG A 42 4.37 0.40 5.26
CA ARG A 42 2.92 0.20 5.01
C ARG A 42 2.64 -0.85 3.97
N LEU A 43 3.52 -0.98 2.97
CA LEU A 43 3.34 -1.90 1.86
C LEU A 43 3.01 -3.35 2.31
N PRO A 44 3.64 -3.91 3.37
CA PRO A 44 3.26 -5.23 3.88
C PRO A 44 1.79 -5.31 4.31
N ILE A 45 1.26 -4.27 4.95
CA ILE A 45 -0.14 -4.22 5.41
C ILE A 45 -1.09 -4.11 4.21
N VAL A 46 -0.71 -3.33 3.19
CA VAL A 46 -1.47 -3.23 1.92
C VAL A 46 -1.49 -4.57 1.20
N ILE A 47 -0.38 -5.30 1.18
CA ILE A 47 -0.31 -6.65 0.63
C ILE A 47 -1.24 -7.60 1.39
N ASP A 48 -1.26 -7.56 2.74
CA ASP A 48 -2.18 -8.35 3.56
C ASP A 48 -3.64 -8.06 3.19
N MET A 49 -3.99 -6.77 3.03
CA MET A 49 -5.31 -6.34 2.59
C MET A 49 -5.69 -6.93 1.22
N ILE A 50 -4.77 -6.92 0.26
CA ILE A 50 -5.00 -7.43 -1.10
C ILE A 50 -5.12 -8.97 -1.10
N LEU A 51 -4.31 -9.63 -0.29
CA LEU A 51 -4.30 -11.09 -0.16
C LEU A 51 -5.41 -11.64 0.74
N ALA A 52 -6.20 -10.78 1.39
CA ALA A 52 -7.30 -11.20 2.23
C ALA A 52 -8.31 -12.05 1.47
N ASN A 53 -8.70 -13.19 2.06
CA ASN A 53 -9.65 -14.11 1.43
C ASN A 53 -11.11 -13.73 1.67
N ASN A 54 -11.35 -12.93 2.71
CA ASN A 54 -12.68 -12.51 3.14
C ASN A 54 -12.65 -11.07 3.67
N GLU A 55 -13.82 -10.51 3.91
CA GLU A 55 -14.00 -9.13 4.40
C GLU A 55 -13.39 -8.93 5.81
N ALA A 56 -13.47 -9.94 6.68
CA ALA A 56 -12.98 -9.82 8.06
C ALA A 56 -11.44 -9.65 8.08
N ASP A 57 -10.72 -10.49 7.35
CA ASP A 57 -9.25 -10.41 7.22
C ASP A 57 -8.85 -9.08 6.57
N ARG A 58 -9.63 -8.60 5.59
CA ARG A 58 -9.37 -7.32 4.93
C ARG A 58 -9.59 -6.16 5.88
N LYS A 59 -10.65 -6.17 6.66
CA LYS A 59 -10.92 -5.15 7.70
C LYS A 59 -9.84 -5.12 8.77
N GLU A 60 -9.27 -6.26 9.15
CA GLU A 60 -8.14 -6.30 10.08
C GLU A 60 -6.92 -5.55 9.53
N ALA A 61 -6.55 -5.79 8.27
CA ALA A 61 -5.47 -5.04 7.62
C ALA A 61 -5.81 -3.54 7.51
N LEU A 62 -7.04 -3.19 7.12
CA LEU A 62 -7.50 -1.81 7.03
C LEU A 62 -7.48 -1.10 8.39
N ASN A 63 -7.81 -1.78 9.47
CA ASN A 63 -7.73 -1.21 10.83
C ASN A 63 -6.29 -0.87 11.25
N ARG A 64 -5.29 -1.58 10.73
CA ARG A 64 -3.87 -1.23 10.90
C ARG A 64 -3.46 -0.04 10.03
N LEU A 65 -4.04 0.13 8.85
CA LEU A 65 -3.77 1.25 7.94
C LEU A 65 -4.44 2.56 8.37
N LEU A 66 -5.62 2.48 8.97
CA LEU A 66 -6.42 3.65 9.35
C LEU A 66 -5.64 4.70 10.16
N PRO A 67 -4.99 4.35 11.29
CA PRO A 67 -4.26 5.35 12.08
C PRO A 67 -3.11 5.98 11.30
N ILE A 68 -2.41 5.20 10.51
CA ILE A 68 -1.27 5.67 9.70
C ILE A 68 -1.74 6.69 8.68
N GLN A 69 -2.80 6.36 7.92
CA GLN A 69 -3.32 7.24 6.89
C GLN A 69 -3.99 8.50 7.48
N ARG A 70 -4.66 8.36 8.63
CA ARG A 70 -5.19 9.52 9.36
C ARG A 70 -4.08 10.50 9.74
N ASP A 71 -2.96 10.01 10.26
CA ASP A 71 -1.85 10.85 10.70
C ASP A 71 -1.19 11.56 9.51
N ASP A 72 -1.11 10.91 8.33
CA ASP A 72 -0.68 11.54 7.09
C ASP A 72 -1.60 12.69 6.68
N PHE A 73 -2.91 12.48 6.75
CA PHE A 73 -3.87 13.53 6.43
C PHE A 73 -3.83 14.68 7.44
N ILE A 74 -3.64 14.41 8.75
CA ILE A 74 -3.45 15.46 9.75
C ILE A 74 -2.27 16.35 9.37
N ALA A 75 -1.13 15.75 9.02
CA ALA A 75 0.06 16.50 8.65
C ALA A 75 -0.16 17.31 7.36
N LEU A 76 -0.80 16.71 6.35
CA LEU A 76 -1.09 17.35 5.08
C LEU A 76 -2.08 18.53 5.24
N PHE A 77 -3.14 18.34 6.01
CA PHE A 77 -4.17 19.37 6.23
C PHE A 77 -3.62 20.55 7.04
N LYS A 78 -2.84 20.28 8.08
CA LYS A 78 -2.19 21.35 8.87
C LYS A 78 -1.26 22.19 8.00
N GLU A 79 -0.51 21.57 7.10
CA GLU A 79 0.40 22.29 6.20
C GLU A 79 -0.36 23.18 5.22
N MET A 80 -1.52 22.73 4.74
CA MET A 80 -2.31 23.48 3.74
C MET A 80 -3.31 24.45 4.32
N ALA A 81 -3.63 24.38 5.60
CA ALA A 81 -4.61 25.27 6.22
C ALA A 81 -4.31 26.77 5.95
N PRO A 82 -5.28 27.60 5.58
CA PRO A 82 -6.72 27.34 5.42
C PRO A 82 -7.11 26.92 3.99
N ASN A 83 -6.18 26.46 3.15
CA ASN A 83 -6.45 26.13 1.77
C ASN A 83 -7.05 24.72 1.62
N PRO A 84 -7.89 24.47 0.59
CA PRO A 84 -8.52 23.18 0.40
C PRO A 84 -7.54 22.10 -0.07
N VAL A 85 -7.87 20.85 0.28
CA VAL A 85 -7.13 19.65 -0.11
C VAL A 85 -8.10 18.62 -0.67
N THR A 86 -8.02 18.35 -1.99
CA THR A 86 -8.80 17.31 -2.64
C THR A 86 -8.08 15.97 -2.55
N VAL A 87 -8.61 15.06 -1.75
CA VAL A 87 -8.10 13.71 -1.53
C VAL A 87 -8.81 12.75 -2.49
N ARG A 88 -8.06 12.14 -3.40
CA ARG A 88 -8.59 11.09 -4.27
C ARG A 88 -8.52 9.74 -3.54
N LEU A 89 -9.68 9.07 -3.45
CA LEU A 89 -9.74 7.70 -2.93
C LEU A 89 -8.95 6.75 -3.85
N LEU A 90 -8.59 5.58 -3.32
CA LEU A 90 -7.77 4.59 -4.01
C LEU A 90 -8.26 4.34 -5.44
N ASP A 91 -7.38 4.61 -6.41
CA ASP A 91 -7.69 4.56 -7.83
C ASP A 91 -7.04 3.37 -8.56
N PRO A 92 -5.73 3.08 -8.40
CA PRO A 92 -5.08 2.07 -9.22
C PRO A 92 -5.59 0.65 -8.93
N PRO A 93 -5.44 -0.27 -9.90
CA PRO A 93 -5.71 -1.68 -9.67
C PRO A 93 -4.83 -2.25 -8.56
N MET A 94 -5.39 -3.16 -7.75
CA MET A 94 -4.69 -3.70 -6.59
C MET A 94 -3.38 -4.44 -6.92
N HIS A 95 -3.25 -5.00 -8.13
CA HIS A 95 -2.04 -5.70 -8.52
C HIS A 95 -0.80 -4.79 -8.62
N GLU A 96 -0.97 -3.47 -8.78
CA GLU A 96 0.15 -2.51 -8.82
C GLU A 96 0.94 -2.42 -7.50
N PHE A 97 0.34 -2.85 -6.39
CA PHE A 97 1.01 -2.93 -5.08
C PHE A 97 1.74 -4.26 -4.85
N LEU A 98 1.57 -5.22 -5.75
CA LEU A 98 2.21 -6.53 -5.66
C LEU A 98 3.47 -6.55 -6.54
N PRO A 99 4.46 -7.38 -6.20
CA PRO A 99 5.59 -7.64 -7.08
C PRO A 99 5.11 -8.16 -8.43
N THR A 100 5.87 -7.91 -9.50
CA THR A 100 5.52 -8.40 -10.83
C THR A 100 5.50 -9.93 -10.88
N GLU A 101 4.76 -10.51 -11.83
CA GLU A 101 4.74 -11.96 -12.05
C GLU A 101 6.15 -12.50 -12.26
N HIS A 102 6.98 -11.79 -13.02
CA HIS A 102 8.36 -12.15 -13.29
C HIS A 102 9.20 -12.21 -12.00
N ASP A 103 9.14 -11.16 -11.18
CA ASP A 103 9.86 -11.09 -9.91
C ASP A 103 9.44 -12.22 -8.95
N LEU A 104 8.12 -12.50 -8.90
CA LEU A 104 7.60 -13.59 -8.07
C LEU A 104 8.08 -14.96 -8.53
N LEU A 105 8.13 -15.22 -9.84
CA LEU A 105 8.65 -16.47 -10.40
C LEU A 105 10.14 -16.66 -10.07
N GLU A 106 10.95 -15.61 -10.20
CA GLU A 106 12.37 -15.68 -9.84
C GLU A 106 12.58 -15.88 -8.33
N GLN A 107 11.79 -15.21 -7.49
CA GLN A 107 11.83 -15.39 -6.03
C GLN A 107 11.42 -16.82 -5.62
N ILE A 108 10.35 -17.35 -6.23
CA ILE A 108 9.89 -18.74 -5.99
C ILE A 108 10.97 -19.75 -6.42
N LYS A 109 11.59 -19.54 -7.57
CA LYS A 109 12.69 -20.38 -8.05
C LYS A 109 13.87 -20.38 -7.07
N THR A 110 14.27 -19.21 -6.61
CA THR A 110 15.33 -19.03 -5.62
C THR A 110 15.00 -19.75 -4.31
N LEU A 111 13.77 -19.59 -3.79
CA LEU A 111 13.32 -20.26 -2.57
C LEU A 111 13.27 -21.79 -2.70
N LYS A 112 12.92 -22.32 -3.89
CA LYS A 112 12.98 -23.76 -4.16
C LYS A 112 14.40 -24.30 -4.10
N ILE A 113 15.36 -23.56 -4.66
CA ILE A 113 16.79 -23.90 -4.55
C ILE A 113 17.22 -23.91 -3.07
N TYR A 114 16.87 -22.88 -2.30
CA TYR A 114 17.18 -22.83 -0.87
C TYR A 114 16.57 -24.01 -0.09
N ARG A 115 15.32 -24.34 -0.37
CA ARG A 115 14.65 -25.50 0.24
C ARG A 115 15.43 -26.79 -0.03
N ASP A 116 15.84 -27.01 -1.27
CA ASP A 116 16.56 -28.23 -1.67
C ASP A 116 17.96 -28.28 -1.01
N VAL A 117 18.63 -27.13 -0.86
CA VAL A 117 19.90 -27.01 -0.10
C VAL A 117 19.68 -27.33 1.38
N VAL A 118 18.61 -26.79 2.02
CA VAL A 118 18.31 -27.07 3.43
C VAL A 118 18.00 -28.55 3.65
N ARG A 119 17.24 -29.18 2.75
CA ARG A 119 16.94 -30.63 2.78
C ARG A 119 18.19 -31.47 2.60
N GLY A 120 19.01 -31.14 1.60
CA GLY A 120 20.28 -31.83 1.35
C GLY A 120 21.24 -31.72 2.53
N ARG A 121 21.28 -30.59 3.23
CA ARG A 121 22.05 -30.39 4.46
C ARG A 121 21.58 -31.31 5.58
N GLN A 122 20.29 -31.43 5.82
CA GLN A 122 19.75 -32.32 6.86
C GLN A 122 20.16 -33.78 6.59
N THR A 123 20.11 -34.20 5.33
CA THR A 123 20.55 -35.53 4.90
C THR A 123 22.08 -35.69 5.05
N ALA A 124 22.85 -34.67 4.66
CA ALA A 124 24.32 -34.68 4.77
C ALA A 124 24.77 -34.68 6.24
N LEU A 125 24.13 -33.90 7.12
CA LEU A 125 24.42 -33.89 8.56
C LEU A 125 24.06 -35.21 9.25
N ALA A 126 23.06 -35.93 8.74
CA ALA A 126 22.73 -37.26 9.24
C ALA A 126 23.72 -38.35 8.80
N THR A 127 24.49 -38.09 7.73
CA THR A 127 25.48 -39.01 7.13
C THR A 127 26.90 -38.67 7.44
N LEU A 128 27.23 -37.40 7.75
CA LEU A 128 28.59 -36.93 8.02
C LEU A 128 28.80 -36.90 9.53
N ASP A 129 29.84 -37.63 9.96
CA ASP A 129 30.38 -37.61 11.31
C ASP A 129 30.94 -36.20 11.57
N HIS A 130 30.33 -35.41 12.39
CA HIS A 130 30.65 -34.11 13.03
C HIS A 130 31.87 -33.27 12.60
N THR A 131 32.50 -33.55 11.47
CA THR A 131 33.83 -32.98 11.08
C THR A 131 33.76 -31.79 10.11
N VAL A 132 32.59 -31.43 9.58
CA VAL A 132 32.44 -30.32 8.63
C VAL A 132 31.63 -29.20 9.26
N ALA A 133 32.31 -28.08 9.60
CA ALA A 133 31.64 -26.83 10.00
C ALA A 133 30.99 -26.19 8.78
N LEU A 134 29.64 -26.06 8.79
CA LEU A 134 28.92 -25.26 7.82
C LEU A 134 28.93 -23.78 8.23
N PRO A 135 28.97 -22.83 7.28
CA PRO A 135 28.88 -21.39 7.61
C PRO A 135 27.64 -21.08 8.44
N GLU A 136 27.78 -20.26 9.48
CA GLU A 136 26.69 -19.87 10.40
C GLU A 136 25.44 -19.33 9.70
N ALA A 137 25.62 -18.61 8.58
CA ALA A 137 24.51 -18.07 7.78
C ALA A 137 23.51 -19.17 7.29
N PHE A 138 23.95 -20.43 7.17
CA PHE A 138 23.07 -21.54 6.82
C PHE A 138 22.45 -22.23 8.05
N ALA A 139 22.88 -21.87 9.27
CA ALA A 139 22.39 -22.48 10.49
C ALA A 139 20.97 -21.99 10.85
N GLU A 140 20.62 -20.77 10.49
CA GLU A 140 19.35 -20.10 10.88
C GLU A 140 18.18 -20.39 9.93
N LEU A 141 18.42 -20.86 8.70
CA LEU A 141 17.38 -21.18 7.73
C LEU A 141 16.80 -22.58 8.02
N SER A 142 15.60 -22.61 8.59
CA SER A 142 14.83 -23.85 8.73
C SER A 142 14.02 -24.13 7.45
N GLU A 143 13.76 -25.43 7.19
CA GLU A 143 12.89 -25.84 6.07
C GLU A 143 11.48 -25.26 6.22
N GLU A 144 11.00 -25.11 7.44
CA GLU A 144 9.70 -24.52 7.75
C GLU A 144 9.62 -23.07 7.27
N HIS A 145 10.59 -22.20 7.62
CA HIS A 145 10.64 -20.81 7.18
C HIS A 145 10.68 -20.69 5.66
N VAL A 146 11.41 -21.56 4.96
CA VAL A 146 11.47 -21.54 3.50
C VAL A 146 10.15 -21.97 2.87
N ASN A 147 9.46 -22.97 3.45
CA ASN A 147 8.16 -23.43 2.97
C ASN A 147 7.08 -22.38 3.20
N ASP A 148 7.10 -21.68 4.33
CA ASP A 148 6.18 -20.57 4.62
C ASP A 148 6.37 -19.42 3.62
N ALA A 149 7.63 -19.04 3.37
CA ALA A 149 7.95 -18.03 2.37
C ALA A 149 7.51 -18.46 0.96
N LEU A 150 7.71 -19.73 0.58
CA LEU A 150 7.23 -20.29 -0.70
C LEU A 150 5.72 -20.20 -0.80
N THR A 151 4.99 -20.68 0.23
CA THR A 151 3.53 -20.64 0.27
C THR A 151 3.00 -19.22 0.12
N HIS A 152 3.62 -18.27 0.81
CA HIS A 152 3.26 -16.85 0.70
C HIS A 152 3.50 -16.29 -0.71
N LYS A 153 4.66 -16.56 -1.32
CA LYS A 153 4.97 -16.11 -2.69
C LYS A 153 4.09 -16.76 -3.75
N GLU A 154 3.79 -18.04 -3.61
CA GLU A 154 2.87 -18.73 -4.53
C GLU A 154 1.42 -18.21 -4.40
N ARG A 155 1.01 -17.79 -3.20
CA ARG A 155 -0.28 -17.12 -2.99
C ARG A 155 -0.32 -15.75 -3.66
N MET A 156 0.76 -14.95 -3.51
CA MET A 156 0.89 -13.68 -4.24
C MET A 156 0.82 -13.88 -5.75
N LEU A 157 1.55 -14.86 -6.28
CA LEU A 157 1.57 -15.14 -7.71
C LEU A 157 0.18 -15.50 -8.25
N ARG A 158 -0.57 -16.34 -7.53
CA ARG A 158 -1.96 -16.64 -7.89
C ARG A 158 -2.80 -15.37 -7.91
N LYS A 159 -2.64 -14.51 -6.88
CA LYS A 159 -3.40 -13.26 -6.79
C LYS A 159 -3.06 -12.26 -7.89
N VAL A 160 -1.79 -12.12 -8.23
CA VAL A 160 -1.36 -11.28 -9.38
C VAL A 160 -2.03 -11.75 -10.66
N ARG A 161 -2.02 -13.06 -10.93
CA ARG A 161 -2.67 -13.64 -12.13
C ARG A 161 -4.19 -13.46 -12.15
N GLU A 162 -4.84 -13.58 -10.98
CA GLU A 162 -6.28 -13.31 -10.85
C GLU A 162 -6.64 -11.84 -11.10
N LEU A 163 -5.78 -10.93 -10.66
CA LEU A 163 -5.99 -9.48 -10.77
C LEU A 163 -5.45 -8.89 -12.07
N GLN A 164 -4.74 -9.67 -12.88
CA GLN A 164 -4.16 -9.20 -14.14
C GLN A 164 -5.27 -8.90 -15.15
N GLU A 165 -5.24 -7.71 -15.68
CA GLU A 165 -6.24 -7.22 -16.63
C GLU A 165 -5.63 -6.95 -18.01
N VAL A 166 -6.41 -7.18 -19.06
CA VAL A 166 -5.99 -6.89 -20.44
C VAL A 166 -5.82 -5.38 -20.65
N ASN A 167 -6.64 -4.57 -19.98
CA ASN A 167 -6.54 -3.11 -20.01
C ASN A 167 -6.67 -2.54 -18.59
N PRO A 168 -5.53 -2.21 -17.92
CA PRO A 168 -5.56 -1.65 -16.57
C PRO A 168 -6.32 -0.33 -16.43
N MET A 169 -6.47 0.43 -17.53
CA MET A 169 -7.18 1.71 -17.48
C MET A 169 -8.70 1.55 -17.38
N LEU A 170 -9.24 0.46 -17.91
CA LEU A 170 -10.68 0.14 -17.89
C LEU A 170 -11.03 -0.94 -16.86
N GLY A 171 -10.05 -1.41 -16.13
CA GLY A 171 -10.17 -2.56 -15.26
C GLY A 171 -10.84 -2.29 -13.91
N HIS A 172 -10.62 -3.22 -12.96
CA HIS A 172 -11.18 -3.19 -11.61
C HIS A 172 -10.40 -2.22 -10.72
N ARG A 173 -10.70 -0.94 -10.87
CA ARG A 173 -10.07 0.19 -10.18
C ARG A 173 -11.08 1.30 -9.88
N GLY A 174 -10.65 2.30 -9.11
CA GLY A 174 -11.46 3.48 -8.80
C GLY A 174 -12.80 3.12 -8.15
N VAL A 175 -13.89 3.74 -8.59
CA VAL A 175 -15.22 3.49 -8.04
C VAL A 175 -15.66 2.02 -8.12
N ARG A 176 -15.21 1.27 -9.14
CA ARG A 176 -15.52 -0.17 -9.25
C ARG A 176 -14.92 -0.97 -8.09
N LEU A 177 -13.68 -0.62 -7.70
CA LEU A 177 -13.04 -1.18 -6.53
C LEU A 177 -13.83 -0.85 -5.26
N GLY A 178 -14.27 0.40 -5.10
CA GLY A 178 -15.07 0.84 -3.96
C GLY A 178 -16.45 0.21 -3.88
N ILE A 179 -17.04 -0.22 -5.03
CA ILE A 179 -18.29 -0.99 -5.04
C ILE A 179 -18.06 -2.44 -4.61
N THR A 180 -16.97 -3.06 -5.06
CA THR A 180 -16.65 -4.46 -4.75
C THR A 180 -16.11 -4.65 -3.34
N TYR A 181 -15.32 -3.69 -2.86
CA TYR A 181 -14.68 -3.70 -1.54
C TYR A 181 -14.95 -2.37 -0.82
N PRO A 182 -16.21 -2.10 -0.43
CA PRO A 182 -16.61 -0.81 0.14
C PRO A 182 -15.84 -0.46 1.42
N GLU A 183 -15.39 -1.46 2.17
CA GLU A 183 -14.61 -1.29 3.39
C GLU A 183 -13.28 -0.55 3.17
N ILE A 184 -12.71 -0.60 1.96
CA ILE A 184 -11.48 0.15 1.62
C ILE A 184 -11.80 1.65 1.57
N TYR A 185 -12.87 2.02 0.86
CA TYR A 185 -13.28 3.41 0.76
C TYR A 185 -13.81 3.95 2.09
N GLU A 186 -14.55 3.12 2.84
CA GLU A 186 -15.01 3.45 4.19
C GLU A 186 -13.84 3.81 5.10
N MET A 187 -12.79 3.00 5.12
CA MET A 187 -11.58 3.28 5.90
C MET A 187 -10.92 4.59 5.48
N GLN A 188 -10.76 4.85 4.17
CA GLN A 188 -10.14 6.08 3.67
C GLN A 188 -10.96 7.32 3.99
N ILE A 189 -12.28 7.27 3.77
CA ILE A 189 -13.19 8.38 4.10
C ILE A 189 -13.13 8.65 5.61
N ARG A 190 -13.14 7.60 6.41
CA ARG A 190 -13.00 7.71 7.86
C ARG A 190 -11.69 8.35 8.26
N ALA A 191 -10.56 7.96 7.66
CA ALA A 191 -9.24 8.56 7.91
C ALA A 191 -9.23 10.07 7.60
N VAL A 192 -9.83 10.48 6.46
CA VAL A 192 -9.95 11.89 6.08
C VAL A 192 -10.80 12.68 7.08
N LEU A 193 -11.96 12.15 7.46
CA LEU A 193 -12.87 12.85 8.38
C LEU A 193 -12.34 12.91 9.81
N GLU A 194 -11.71 11.83 10.32
CA GLU A 194 -11.06 11.83 11.63
C GLU A 194 -9.86 12.81 11.64
N ALA A 195 -9.09 12.89 10.57
CA ALA A 195 -7.99 13.85 10.44
C ALA A 195 -8.50 15.30 10.47
N ALA A 196 -9.56 15.58 9.70
CA ALA A 196 -10.17 16.92 9.68
C ALA A 196 -10.71 17.31 11.06
N ALA A 197 -11.39 16.39 11.73
CA ALA A 197 -11.91 16.62 13.10
C ALA A 197 -10.78 16.89 14.10
N ALA A 198 -9.68 16.15 14.02
CA ALA A 198 -8.50 16.37 14.87
C ALA A 198 -7.87 17.73 14.60
N CYS A 199 -7.70 18.14 13.35
CA CYS A 199 -7.19 19.46 12.99
C CYS A 199 -8.09 20.58 13.48
N ALA A 200 -9.40 20.44 13.34
CA ALA A 200 -10.37 21.43 13.81
C ALA A 200 -10.35 21.55 15.36
N ALA A 201 -10.20 20.43 16.07
CA ALA A 201 -10.05 20.44 17.53
C ALA A 201 -8.76 21.18 17.98
N ASP A 202 -7.70 21.13 17.18
CA ASP A 202 -6.46 21.88 17.38
C ASP A 202 -6.57 23.36 16.93
N GLY A 203 -7.75 23.80 16.44
CA GLY A 203 -8.00 25.18 16.00
C GLY A 203 -7.53 25.47 14.56
N ALA A 204 -7.16 24.47 13.78
CA ALA A 204 -6.80 24.64 12.38
C ALA A 204 -8.07 24.70 11.49
N ASP A 205 -8.13 25.71 10.59
CA ASP A 205 -9.18 25.84 9.59
C ASP A 205 -8.84 24.98 8.37
N VAL A 206 -9.46 23.80 8.25
CA VAL A 206 -9.12 22.82 7.21
C VAL A 206 -10.33 22.50 6.33
N HIS A 207 -10.08 22.37 5.02
CA HIS A 207 -11.12 22.15 4.01
C HIS A 207 -10.80 20.90 3.16
N PRO A 208 -10.99 19.67 3.71
CA PRO A 208 -10.81 18.46 2.93
C PRO A 208 -11.96 18.27 1.93
N GLU A 209 -11.60 17.89 0.72
CA GLU A 209 -12.51 17.47 -0.33
C GLU A 209 -12.23 16.01 -0.69
N ILE A 210 -13.26 15.22 -0.94
CA ILE A 210 -13.12 13.81 -1.30
C ILE A 210 -13.47 13.62 -2.77
N MET A 211 -12.51 13.09 -3.54
CA MET A 211 -12.71 12.73 -4.94
C MET A 211 -12.88 11.23 -5.09
N VAL A 212 -14.03 10.80 -5.61
CA VAL A 212 -14.24 9.41 -6.02
C VAL A 212 -13.79 9.25 -7.47
N PRO A 213 -12.75 8.45 -7.74
CA PRO A 213 -12.20 8.32 -9.07
C PRO A 213 -13.07 7.44 -9.99
N GLN A 214 -13.04 7.74 -11.30
CA GLN A 214 -13.65 6.95 -12.38
C GLN A 214 -15.18 6.74 -12.25
N VAL A 215 -15.90 7.69 -11.70
CA VAL A 215 -17.36 7.67 -11.76
C VAL A 215 -17.81 7.85 -13.21
N ILE A 216 -18.62 6.92 -13.71
CA ILE A 216 -19.21 6.94 -15.06
C ILE A 216 -20.72 6.95 -14.93
N THR A 217 -21.37 7.72 -15.78
CA THR A 217 -22.86 7.77 -15.93
C THR A 217 -23.31 6.76 -16.97
#